data_1a4945a055e0769240d445736828ce47
#
_entry.id   1a4945a055e0769240d445736828ce47
#
_cell.length_a   1.000
_cell.length_b   1.000
_cell.length_c   1.000
_cell.angle_alpha   90.00
_cell.angle_beta   90.00
_cell.angle_gamma   90.00
#
_symmetry.space_group_name_H-M   'P 1'
#
loop_
_entity.id
_entity.type
_entity.pdbx_description
1 polymer ?
#
loop_
_entity_poly.entity_id
_entity_poly.type
_entity_poly.pdbx_seq_one_letter_code
_entity_poly.pdbx_strand_id
1 'polypeptide(L)'
;MLQLGGLMVPFNVYTRWKEADMGKSIKGKELGKGITQRKSDGLYQGRFVNRFGKTQTIYASNLNELRKRMREEQYEDEKALNVVTKDVTLDEWYEIWMNTCKKNCRNSTRESYATHYKRIQKELGWRKLTSLNLIIMQNALNELVSDNARKNTKKIPVDMLEKAIDSDLLTKNVAKQFNTVISKEDKKERRVLTVSEAELFLGEAQSSFYYNLFVLAIETGMRIGELCGVQWKDIDFDKKVLYVRHTLCYFQKDGKYIFEMHDAKTKNGRRTIPLTTRALEALKRQRIQKQKILFKGIET
;
A
#
# COMPACT_ATOMS: atom_id res chain seq x y z
N MET A 1 -6.81 -37.82 8.19
CA MET A 1 -7.89 -37.11 7.51
C MET A 1 -7.90 -35.67 8.04
N LEU A 2 -7.33 -34.75 7.33
CA LEU A 2 -7.43 -33.30 7.57
C LEU A 2 -7.71 -32.67 6.20
N GLN A 3 -8.95 -32.24 6.03
CA GLN A 3 -9.40 -31.48 4.86
C GLN A 3 -8.90 -30.04 5.01
N LEU A 4 -8.03 -29.63 4.12
CA LEU A 4 -7.71 -28.22 3.86
C LEU A 4 -8.41 -27.86 2.55
N GLY A 5 -9.39 -26.94 2.66
CA GLY A 5 -10.11 -26.40 1.53
C GLY A 5 -9.19 -25.59 0.61
N GLY A 6 -8.75 -26.21 -0.47
CA GLY A 6 -8.02 -25.57 -1.55
C GLY A 6 -8.99 -25.08 -2.61
N LEU A 7 -9.01 -23.79 -2.88
CA LEU A 7 -9.53 -23.27 -4.14
C LEU A 7 -8.59 -23.77 -5.26
N MET A 8 -9.01 -24.84 -5.93
CA MET A 8 -8.44 -25.22 -7.21
C MET A 8 -8.83 -24.17 -8.26
N VAL A 9 -7.87 -23.37 -8.66
CA VAL A 9 -7.95 -22.66 -9.94
C VAL A 9 -7.79 -23.70 -11.03
N PRO A 10 -8.75 -23.90 -11.93
CA PRO A 10 -8.63 -24.93 -12.95
C PRO A 10 -7.49 -24.58 -13.90
N PHE A 11 -6.47 -25.42 -13.87
CA PHE A 11 -5.33 -25.44 -14.79
C PHE A 11 -5.79 -26.00 -16.15
N ASN A 12 -6.77 -25.35 -16.78
CA ASN A 12 -7.25 -25.79 -18.08
C ASN A 12 -7.82 -24.65 -18.94
N VAL A 13 -6.99 -23.64 -19.21
CA VAL A 13 -7.29 -22.62 -20.23
C VAL A 13 -6.66 -23.00 -21.58
N TYR A 14 -5.90 -24.09 -21.66
CA TYR A 14 -5.17 -24.48 -22.87
C TYR A 14 -5.97 -25.33 -23.88
N THR A 15 -7.25 -25.65 -23.63
CA THR A 15 -8.02 -26.53 -24.51
C THR A 15 -9.33 -25.93 -24.98
N ARG A 16 -9.28 -24.76 -25.60
CA ARG A 16 -10.38 -24.33 -26.49
C ARG A 16 -9.87 -23.60 -27.73
N TRP A 17 -8.89 -24.19 -28.38
CA TRP A 17 -8.67 -23.89 -29.79
C TRP A 17 -9.52 -24.89 -30.59
N LYS A 18 -10.67 -24.47 -31.10
CA LYS A 18 -11.21 -25.09 -32.30
C LYS A 18 -10.06 -25.16 -33.30
N GLU A 19 -9.93 -26.26 -34.05
CA GLU A 19 -8.97 -26.42 -35.13
C GLU A 19 -8.83 -25.11 -35.91
N ALA A 20 -7.81 -24.32 -35.58
CA ALA A 20 -7.60 -23.04 -36.18
C ALA A 20 -7.00 -23.31 -37.55
N ASP A 21 -7.70 -22.93 -38.60
CA ASP A 21 -7.25 -22.99 -39.98
C ASP A 21 -5.78 -22.62 -40.08
N MET A 22 -5.01 -23.52 -40.71
CA MET A 22 -3.62 -23.26 -41.07
C MET A 22 -3.60 -22.01 -41.96
N GLY A 23 -2.97 -20.94 -41.47
CA GLY A 23 -2.95 -19.70 -42.21
C GLY A 23 -2.20 -19.86 -43.53
N LYS A 24 -2.71 -19.22 -44.58
CA LYS A 24 -2.16 -19.31 -45.94
C LYS A 24 -1.51 -18.00 -46.37
N SER A 25 -0.49 -18.11 -47.21
CA SER A 25 0.11 -16.97 -47.94
C SER A 25 -0.82 -16.49 -49.03
N ILE A 26 -0.54 -15.32 -49.62
CA ILE A 26 -1.24 -14.78 -50.77
C ILE A 26 -1.20 -15.77 -51.97
N LYS A 27 -0.13 -16.57 -52.05
CA LYS A 27 0.07 -17.60 -53.11
C LYS A 27 -0.49 -18.98 -52.69
N GLY A 28 -1.30 -19.09 -51.61
CA GLY A 28 -1.93 -20.32 -51.14
C GLY A 28 -1.01 -21.28 -50.38
N LYS A 29 0.26 -20.96 -50.12
CA LYS A 29 1.20 -21.79 -49.34
C LYS A 29 0.85 -21.71 -47.86
N GLU A 30 0.85 -22.86 -47.17
CA GLU A 30 0.66 -22.93 -45.72
C GLU A 30 1.80 -22.27 -44.96
N LEU A 31 1.45 -21.42 -44.00
CA LEU A 31 2.37 -20.61 -43.22
C LEU A 31 2.57 -21.10 -41.78
N GLY A 32 1.67 -21.96 -41.34
CA GLY A 32 1.61 -22.45 -39.95
C GLY A 32 0.50 -21.79 -39.14
N LYS A 33 0.29 -22.32 -37.93
CA LYS A 33 -0.78 -21.93 -37.03
C LYS A 33 -0.62 -20.47 -36.57
N GLY A 34 -1.70 -19.68 -36.69
CA GLY A 34 -1.71 -18.29 -36.26
C GLY A 34 -0.96 -17.31 -37.16
N ILE A 35 -0.43 -17.73 -38.32
CA ILE A 35 0.32 -16.89 -39.26
C ILE A 35 -0.47 -16.73 -40.55
N THR A 36 -0.70 -15.50 -40.98
CA THR A 36 -1.35 -15.15 -42.24
C THR A 36 -0.53 -14.11 -42.97
N GLN A 37 -0.73 -14.00 -44.31
CA GLN A 37 -0.16 -12.92 -45.10
C GLN A 37 -1.28 -11.95 -45.52
N ARG A 38 -1.11 -10.67 -45.26
CA ARG A 38 -2.08 -9.63 -45.60
C ARG A 38 -2.02 -9.31 -47.09
N LYS A 39 -3.20 -9.21 -47.72
CA LYS A 39 -3.31 -8.89 -49.15
C LYS A 39 -3.05 -7.40 -49.43
N SER A 40 -3.27 -6.51 -48.46
CA SER A 40 -3.17 -5.06 -48.60
C SER A 40 -1.74 -4.54 -48.76
N ASP A 41 -0.79 -5.13 -48.03
CA ASP A 41 0.61 -4.65 -47.93
C ASP A 41 1.65 -5.77 -48.02
N GLY A 42 1.20 -7.02 -48.19
CA GLY A 42 2.07 -8.18 -48.31
C GLY A 42 2.76 -8.59 -47.01
N LEU A 43 2.54 -7.90 -45.89
CA LEU A 43 3.16 -8.23 -44.61
C LEU A 43 2.64 -9.56 -44.04
N TYR A 44 3.52 -10.27 -43.41
CA TYR A 44 3.16 -11.42 -42.60
C TYR A 44 2.66 -10.97 -41.26
N GLN A 45 1.55 -11.55 -40.79
CA GLN A 45 0.91 -11.28 -39.53
C GLN A 45 0.88 -12.56 -38.69
N GLY A 46 1.44 -12.52 -37.50
CA GLY A 46 1.39 -13.60 -36.53
C GLY A 46 0.49 -13.21 -35.36
N ARG A 47 -0.37 -14.13 -34.92
CA ARG A 47 -1.26 -13.95 -33.75
C ARG A 47 -1.08 -15.08 -32.77
N PHE A 48 -0.97 -14.73 -31.49
CA PHE A 48 -1.02 -15.70 -30.39
C PHE A 48 -1.75 -15.08 -29.21
N VAL A 49 -2.24 -15.91 -28.32
CA VAL A 49 -2.88 -15.46 -27.07
C VAL A 49 -1.85 -15.56 -25.97
N ASN A 50 -1.61 -14.46 -25.28
CA ASN A 50 -0.71 -14.43 -24.15
C ASN A 50 -1.39 -15.09 -22.92
N ARG A 51 -0.60 -15.34 -21.86
CA ARG A 51 -1.08 -15.93 -20.60
C ARG A 51 -2.20 -15.15 -19.90
N PHE A 52 -2.41 -13.88 -20.23
CA PHE A 52 -3.51 -13.05 -19.72
C PHE A 52 -4.79 -13.18 -20.57
N GLY A 53 -4.84 -14.07 -21.56
CA GLY A 53 -5.97 -14.24 -22.44
C GLY A 53 -6.11 -13.16 -23.52
N LYS A 54 -5.15 -12.26 -23.66
CA LYS A 54 -5.16 -11.19 -24.69
C LYS A 54 -4.46 -11.66 -25.96
N THR A 55 -5.05 -11.37 -27.11
CA THR A 55 -4.45 -11.68 -28.41
C THR A 55 -3.34 -10.64 -28.73
N GLN A 56 -2.11 -11.16 -28.89
CA GLN A 56 -0.97 -10.40 -29.40
C GLN A 56 -0.87 -10.55 -30.92
N THR A 57 -0.50 -9.47 -31.60
CA THR A 57 -0.35 -9.48 -33.06
C THR A 57 1.01 -8.88 -33.43
N ILE A 58 1.80 -9.63 -34.19
CA ILE A 58 3.14 -9.23 -34.66
C ILE A 58 3.14 -9.16 -36.18
N TYR A 59 3.84 -8.19 -36.72
CA TYR A 59 4.00 -8.00 -38.16
C TYR A 59 5.48 -8.05 -38.57
N ALA A 60 5.76 -8.65 -39.70
CA ALA A 60 7.08 -8.62 -40.31
C ALA A 60 6.98 -8.71 -41.83
N SER A 61 7.97 -8.16 -42.52
CA SER A 61 8.09 -8.24 -44.00
C SER A 61 8.54 -9.62 -44.49
N ASN A 62 9.21 -10.39 -43.58
CA ASN A 62 9.76 -11.71 -43.87
C ASN A 62 9.19 -12.75 -42.91
N LEU A 63 8.81 -13.93 -43.47
CA LEU A 63 8.22 -15.02 -42.68
C LEU A 63 9.18 -15.58 -41.60
N ASN A 64 10.48 -15.67 -41.93
CA ASN A 64 11.48 -16.16 -40.98
C ASN A 64 11.65 -15.18 -39.79
N GLU A 65 11.65 -13.90 -40.07
CA GLU A 65 11.69 -12.83 -39.07
C GLU A 65 10.43 -12.88 -38.19
N LEU A 66 9.24 -13.02 -38.78
CA LEU A 66 8.00 -13.18 -38.03
C LEU A 66 8.06 -14.36 -37.09
N ARG A 67 8.48 -15.53 -37.57
CA ARG A 67 8.60 -16.75 -36.77
C ARG A 67 9.62 -16.62 -35.64
N LYS A 68 10.71 -15.88 -35.87
CA LYS A 68 11.71 -15.60 -34.84
C LYS A 68 11.10 -14.72 -33.75
N ARG A 69 10.49 -13.60 -34.11
CA ARG A 69 9.82 -12.66 -33.17
C ARG A 69 8.69 -13.34 -32.41
N MET A 70 7.85 -14.14 -33.07
CA MET A 70 6.78 -14.87 -32.40
C MET A 70 7.33 -15.85 -31.35
N ARG A 71 8.41 -16.57 -31.63
CA ARG A 71 9.04 -17.48 -30.67
C ARG A 71 9.65 -16.72 -29.50
N GLU A 72 10.30 -15.60 -29.74
CA GLU A 72 10.87 -14.75 -28.70
C GLU A 72 9.77 -14.23 -27.78
N GLU A 73 8.70 -13.64 -28.32
CA GLU A 73 7.57 -13.12 -27.53
C GLU A 73 6.80 -14.23 -26.77
N GLN A 74 6.59 -15.40 -27.40
CA GLN A 74 5.97 -16.53 -26.73
C GLN A 74 6.85 -17.09 -25.62
N TYR A 75 8.17 -17.16 -25.85
CA TYR A 75 9.12 -17.61 -24.83
C TYR A 75 9.18 -16.64 -23.65
N GLU A 76 9.17 -15.34 -23.90
CA GLU A 76 9.12 -14.31 -22.86
C GLU A 76 7.82 -14.38 -22.06
N ASP A 77 6.68 -14.60 -22.74
CA ASP A 77 5.38 -14.76 -22.09
C ASP A 77 5.33 -16.07 -21.26
N GLU A 78 5.82 -17.19 -21.80
CA GLU A 78 5.85 -18.49 -21.13
C GLU A 78 6.78 -18.53 -19.92
N LYS A 79 7.94 -17.87 -20.02
CA LYS A 79 8.91 -17.75 -18.92
C LYS A 79 8.55 -16.69 -17.88
N ALA A 80 7.42 -16.02 -18.06
CA ALA A 80 7.01 -14.92 -17.20
C ALA A 80 8.02 -13.74 -17.17
N LEU A 81 8.89 -13.64 -18.18
CA LEU A 81 9.89 -12.58 -18.27
C LEU A 81 9.25 -11.20 -18.48
N ASN A 82 8.07 -11.18 -19.14
CA ASN A 82 7.24 -9.97 -19.30
C ASN A 82 5.96 -10.09 -18.45
N VAL A 83 6.12 -10.07 -17.12
CA VAL A 83 4.96 -10.10 -16.18
C VAL A 83 4.08 -8.86 -16.36
N VAL A 84 4.69 -7.77 -16.83
CA VAL A 84 4.01 -6.49 -17.06
C VAL A 84 4.48 -5.94 -18.40
N THR A 85 3.54 -5.68 -19.30
CA THR A 85 3.88 -5.03 -20.60
C THR A 85 4.31 -3.58 -20.35
N LYS A 86 5.17 -3.03 -21.20
CA LYS A 86 5.58 -1.60 -21.15
C LYS A 86 4.39 -0.63 -21.27
N ASP A 87 3.22 -1.12 -21.63
CA ASP A 87 1.98 -0.36 -21.81
C ASP A 87 1.11 -0.28 -20.55
N VAL A 88 1.61 -0.72 -19.40
CA VAL A 88 0.89 -0.67 -18.13
C VAL A 88 0.65 0.79 -17.70
N THR A 89 -0.57 1.07 -17.24
CA THR A 89 -0.92 2.36 -16.64
C THR A 89 -0.40 2.48 -15.21
N LEU A 90 -0.36 3.71 -14.67
CA LEU A 90 0.04 3.92 -13.29
C LEU A 90 -0.94 3.27 -12.29
N ASP A 91 -2.24 3.22 -12.61
CA ASP A 91 -3.25 2.53 -11.79
C ASP A 91 -3.01 1.01 -11.77
N GLU A 92 -2.82 0.40 -12.91
CA GLU A 92 -2.52 -1.04 -13.01
C GLU A 92 -1.22 -1.37 -12.27
N TRP A 93 -0.20 -0.53 -12.41
CA TRP A 93 1.07 -0.68 -11.70
C TRP A 93 0.92 -0.49 -10.19
N TYR A 94 0.10 0.46 -9.75
CA TYR A 94 -0.20 0.65 -8.33
C TYR A 94 -0.78 -0.62 -7.71
N GLU A 95 -1.75 -1.27 -8.36
CA GLU A 95 -2.34 -2.52 -7.88
C GLU A 95 -1.30 -3.66 -7.81
N ILE A 96 -0.48 -3.80 -8.84
CA ILE A 96 0.62 -4.78 -8.84
C ILE A 96 1.58 -4.51 -7.69
N TRP A 97 2.04 -3.27 -7.55
CA TRP A 97 2.97 -2.86 -6.51
C TRP A 97 2.40 -3.08 -5.10
N MET A 98 1.13 -2.74 -4.87
CA MET A 98 0.46 -2.95 -3.59
C MET A 98 0.33 -4.44 -3.24
N ASN A 99 0.04 -5.29 -4.22
CA ASN A 99 -0.23 -6.70 -3.99
C ASN A 99 1.04 -7.57 -3.97
N THR A 100 2.14 -7.09 -4.57
CA THR A 100 3.43 -7.79 -4.59
C THR A 100 4.41 -7.17 -3.59
N CYS A 101 4.82 -5.91 -3.81
CA CYS A 101 5.87 -5.27 -3.03
C CYS A 101 5.41 -4.84 -1.63
N LYS A 102 4.11 -4.53 -1.46
CA LYS A 102 3.54 -4.07 -0.18
C LYS A 102 2.58 -5.09 0.46
N LYS A 103 2.59 -6.34 0.01
CA LYS A 103 1.72 -7.41 0.52
C LYS A 103 1.80 -7.56 2.04
N ASN A 104 2.99 -7.48 2.61
CA ASN A 104 3.23 -7.69 4.04
C ASN A 104 3.17 -6.39 4.87
N CYS A 105 2.74 -5.27 4.29
CA CYS A 105 2.54 -4.04 5.05
C CYS A 105 1.30 -4.15 5.95
N ARG A 106 1.34 -3.50 7.12
CA ARG A 106 0.18 -3.37 8.00
C ARG A 106 -0.98 -2.70 7.27
N ASN A 107 -2.22 -3.06 7.62
CA ASN A 107 -3.41 -2.49 6.99
C ASN A 107 -3.43 -0.96 7.08
N SER A 108 -3.12 -0.38 8.23
CA SER A 108 -3.01 1.08 8.39
C SER A 108 -1.99 1.74 7.44
N THR A 109 -0.90 1.04 7.11
CA THR A 109 0.09 1.51 6.13
C THR A 109 -0.46 1.43 4.71
N ARG A 110 -1.16 0.33 4.38
CA ARG A 110 -1.81 0.16 3.07
C ARG A 110 -2.85 1.25 2.83
N GLU A 111 -3.69 1.54 3.83
CA GLU A 111 -4.69 2.62 3.77
C GLU A 111 -4.05 4.01 3.64
N SER A 112 -2.92 4.24 4.32
CA SER A 112 -2.14 5.46 4.14
C SER A 112 -1.63 5.59 2.71
N TYR A 113 -1.11 4.51 2.11
CA TYR A 113 -0.68 4.51 0.71
C TYR A 113 -1.84 4.78 -0.23
N ALA A 114 -2.99 4.12 -0.03
CA ALA A 114 -4.19 4.35 -0.83
C ALA A 114 -4.66 5.81 -0.75
N THR A 115 -4.70 6.39 0.45
CA THR A 115 -5.06 7.79 0.66
C THR A 115 -4.13 8.75 -0.07
N HIS A 116 -2.82 8.50 -0.04
CA HIS A 116 -1.85 9.33 -0.74
C HIS A 116 -1.91 9.14 -2.25
N TYR A 117 -2.06 7.91 -2.73
CA TYR A 117 -2.18 7.62 -4.15
C TYR A 117 -3.43 8.26 -4.76
N LYS A 118 -4.57 8.18 -4.08
CA LYS A 118 -5.85 8.76 -4.52
C LYS A 118 -5.74 10.26 -4.85
N ARG A 119 -4.82 10.97 -4.21
CA ARG A 119 -4.61 12.42 -4.45
C ARG A 119 -4.07 12.74 -5.83
N ILE A 120 -3.33 11.82 -6.43
CA ILE A 120 -2.71 11.98 -7.76
C ILE A 120 -3.35 11.07 -8.81
N GLN A 121 -4.20 10.15 -8.38
CA GLN A 121 -4.80 9.11 -9.22
C GLN A 121 -5.60 9.71 -10.38
N LYS A 122 -6.41 10.74 -10.11
CA LYS A 122 -7.26 11.39 -11.13
C LYS A 122 -6.43 11.91 -12.30
N GLU A 123 -5.26 12.49 -12.01
CA GLU A 123 -4.41 13.14 -13.01
C GLU A 123 -3.41 12.17 -13.66
N LEU A 124 -2.94 11.16 -12.92
CA LEU A 124 -1.84 10.31 -13.34
C LEU A 124 -2.24 8.84 -13.57
N GLY A 125 -3.28 8.34 -12.91
CA GLY A 125 -3.60 6.90 -12.85
C GLY A 125 -3.79 6.24 -14.21
N TRP A 126 -4.52 6.88 -15.11
CA TRP A 126 -4.80 6.41 -16.46
C TRP A 126 -3.61 6.49 -17.43
N ARG A 127 -2.54 7.19 -17.07
CA ARG A 127 -1.38 7.38 -17.95
C ARG A 127 -0.48 6.15 -17.93
N LYS A 128 0.06 5.80 -19.09
CA LYS A 128 1.08 4.74 -19.21
C LYS A 128 2.34 5.14 -18.47
N LEU A 129 3.00 4.21 -17.80
CA LEU A 129 4.27 4.46 -17.08
C LEU A 129 5.31 5.14 -17.98
N THR A 130 5.41 4.71 -19.22
CA THR A 130 6.36 5.24 -20.22
C THR A 130 6.07 6.68 -20.63
N SER A 131 4.84 7.16 -20.46
CA SER A 131 4.43 8.54 -20.78
C SER A 131 4.63 9.52 -19.63
N LEU A 132 4.94 9.02 -18.43
CA LEU A 132 5.15 9.86 -17.26
C LEU A 132 6.47 10.62 -17.39
N ASN A 133 6.39 11.93 -17.22
CA ASN A 133 7.56 12.80 -17.17
C ASN A 133 7.52 13.70 -15.94
N LEU A 134 8.63 14.37 -15.65
CA LEU A 134 8.76 15.21 -14.46
C LEU A 134 7.70 16.31 -14.40
N ILE A 135 7.41 16.98 -15.53
CA ILE A 135 6.50 18.12 -15.59
C ILE A 135 5.08 17.68 -15.24
N ILE A 136 4.59 16.63 -15.89
CA ILE A 136 3.24 16.10 -15.65
C ILE A 136 3.07 15.68 -14.18
N MET A 137 4.04 14.98 -13.63
CA MET A 137 3.99 14.49 -12.26
C MET A 137 4.16 15.61 -11.23
N GLN A 138 5.00 16.61 -11.53
CA GLN A 138 5.19 17.80 -10.68
C GLN A 138 3.90 18.62 -10.62
N ASN A 139 3.21 18.81 -11.74
CA ASN A 139 1.93 19.52 -11.78
C ASN A 139 0.89 18.83 -10.90
N ALA A 140 0.74 17.51 -10.99
CA ALA A 140 -0.17 16.76 -10.12
C ALA A 140 0.13 16.91 -8.62
N LEU A 141 1.42 17.06 -8.24
CA LEU A 141 1.80 17.34 -6.85
C LEU A 141 1.52 18.80 -6.45
N ASN A 142 1.70 19.74 -7.37
CA ASN A 142 1.50 21.17 -7.09
C ASN A 142 0.02 21.50 -6.82
N GLU A 143 -0.93 20.74 -7.38
CA GLU A 143 -2.35 20.85 -7.08
C GLU A 143 -2.68 20.57 -5.59
N LEU A 144 -1.77 19.92 -4.86
CA LEU A 144 -1.99 19.65 -3.45
C LEU A 144 -1.71 20.89 -2.60
N VAL A 145 -2.70 21.33 -1.85
CA VAL A 145 -2.67 22.57 -1.06
C VAL A 145 -1.60 22.54 0.04
N SER A 146 -1.42 21.41 0.70
CA SER A 146 -0.57 21.30 1.91
C SER A 146 0.80 20.72 1.58
N ASP A 147 1.87 21.36 2.09
CA ASP A 147 3.24 20.86 1.99
C ASP A 147 3.40 19.47 2.57
N ASN A 148 2.71 19.17 3.66
CA ASN A 148 2.71 17.83 4.25
C ASN A 148 2.04 16.82 3.32
N ALA A 149 0.96 17.21 2.63
CA ALA A 149 0.32 16.38 1.62
C ALA A 149 1.28 16.10 0.45
N ARG A 150 1.94 17.13 -0.09
CA ARG A 150 2.96 17.01 -1.16
C ARG A 150 4.09 16.08 -0.74
N LYS A 151 4.68 16.32 0.43
CA LYS A 151 5.80 15.52 0.97
C LYS A 151 5.45 14.04 1.14
N ASN A 152 4.25 13.75 1.65
CA ASN A 152 3.85 12.35 1.89
C ASN A 152 3.38 11.67 0.61
N THR A 153 2.65 12.38 -0.27
CA THR A 153 2.21 11.86 -1.56
C THR A 153 3.40 11.56 -2.48
N LYS A 154 4.43 12.41 -2.52
CA LYS A 154 5.66 12.20 -3.29
C LYS A 154 6.31 10.82 -3.05
N LYS A 155 6.25 10.32 -1.82
CA LYS A 155 6.88 9.05 -1.45
C LYS A 155 6.33 7.86 -2.24
N ILE A 156 5.05 7.92 -2.62
CA ILE A 156 4.37 6.82 -3.30
C ILE A 156 4.91 6.63 -4.73
N PRO A 157 4.82 7.61 -5.63
CA PRO A 157 5.36 7.46 -6.98
C PRO A 157 6.88 7.24 -6.99
N VAL A 158 7.63 7.80 -6.02
CA VAL A 158 9.08 7.53 -5.93
C VAL A 158 9.35 6.04 -5.71
N ASP A 159 8.67 5.40 -4.76
CA ASP A 159 8.87 3.97 -4.48
C ASP A 159 8.28 3.09 -5.61
N MET A 160 7.11 3.45 -6.15
CA MET A 160 6.47 2.73 -7.26
C MET A 160 7.36 2.71 -8.51
N LEU A 161 7.88 3.87 -8.92
CA LEU A 161 8.71 3.97 -10.14
C LEU A 161 10.10 3.34 -9.93
N GLU A 162 10.62 3.30 -8.69
CA GLU A 162 11.82 2.54 -8.40
C GLU A 162 11.59 1.05 -8.64
N LYS A 163 10.46 0.53 -8.15
CA LYS A 163 10.10 -0.87 -8.39
C LYS A 163 9.77 -1.16 -9.85
N ALA A 164 9.31 -0.17 -10.62
CA ALA A 164 9.14 -0.31 -12.05
C ALA A 164 10.49 -0.41 -12.80
N ILE A 165 11.54 0.29 -12.32
CA ILE A 165 12.90 0.14 -12.83
C ILE A 165 13.46 -1.23 -12.47
N ASP A 166 13.33 -1.66 -11.21
CA ASP A 166 13.76 -3.00 -10.76
C ASP A 166 13.09 -4.13 -11.56
N SER A 167 11.98 -3.83 -12.24
CA SER A 167 11.19 -4.76 -13.07
C SER A 167 11.36 -4.50 -14.59
N ASP A 168 12.37 -3.76 -15.00
CA ASP A 168 12.71 -3.44 -16.41
C ASP A 168 11.61 -2.71 -17.20
N LEU A 169 10.62 -2.11 -16.51
CA LEU A 169 9.53 -1.34 -17.12
C LEU A 169 9.95 0.09 -17.49
N LEU A 170 10.87 0.65 -16.71
CA LEU A 170 11.37 2.01 -16.87
C LEU A 170 12.89 2.02 -16.77
N THR A 171 13.50 3.00 -17.45
CA THR A 171 14.95 3.22 -17.41
C THR A 171 15.39 4.24 -16.36
N LYS A 172 14.45 5.11 -15.93
CA LYS A 172 14.73 6.17 -14.93
C LYS A 172 13.52 6.48 -14.07
N ASN A 173 13.78 6.91 -12.84
CA ASN A 173 12.75 7.34 -11.90
C ASN A 173 12.62 8.87 -11.93
N VAL A 174 11.68 9.39 -12.69
CA VAL A 174 11.42 10.83 -12.81
C VAL A 174 10.89 11.44 -11.50
N ALA A 175 10.27 10.64 -10.64
CA ALA A 175 9.72 11.10 -9.36
C ALA A 175 10.81 11.46 -8.32
N LYS A 176 12.03 10.97 -8.46
CA LYS A 176 13.15 11.38 -7.60
C LYS A 176 13.51 12.86 -7.75
N GLN A 177 13.23 13.43 -8.92
CA GLN A 177 13.55 14.82 -9.25
C GLN A 177 12.47 15.83 -8.81
N PHE A 178 11.41 15.38 -8.14
CA PHE A 178 10.36 16.27 -7.65
C PHE A 178 10.92 17.38 -6.77
N ASN A 179 10.60 18.60 -7.14
CA ASN A 179 10.90 19.76 -6.33
C ASN A 179 9.72 19.99 -5.36
N THR A 180 9.89 19.63 -4.11
CA THR A 180 8.95 20.01 -3.06
C THR A 180 9.52 21.24 -2.39
N VAL A 181 9.16 22.41 -2.90
CA VAL A 181 9.41 23.65 -2.17
C VAL A 181 8.55 23.57 -0.91
N ILE A 182 9.22 23.34 0.21
CA ILE A 182 8.59 23.48 1.52
C ILE A 182 8.61 24.98 1.78
N SER A 183 7.42 25.60 1.84
CA SER A 183 7.32 26.98 2.31
C SER A 183 8.03 27.03 3.66
N LYS A 184 8.91 28.02 3.80
CA LYS A 184 9.53 28.29 5.10
C LYS A 184 8.55 28.97 6.06
N GLU A 185 7.24 28.83 5.80
CA GLU A 185 6.23 29.25 6.75
C GLU A 185 6.54 28.59 8.07
N ASP A 186 6.75 29.41 9.06
CA ASP A 186 7.17 29.12 10.41
C ASP A 186 6.63 27.78 10.89
N LYS A 187 7.53 26.81 10.99
CA LYS A 187 7.24 25.61 11.76
C LYS A 187 6.92 26.12 13.16
N LYS A 188 5.62 26.30 13.47
CA LYS A 188 5.21 26.60 14.84
C LYS A 188 5.93 25.60 15.72
N GLU A 189 6.87 26.09 16.50
CA GLU A 189 7.55 25.26 17.49
C GLU A 189 6.47 24.64 18.38
N ARG A 190 6.46 23.33 18.42
CA ARG A 190 5.55 22.62 19.32
C ARG A 190 6.09 22.82 20.73
N ARG A 191 5.49 23.76 21.45
CA ARG A 191 5.86 23.96 22.83
C ARG A 191 5.41 22.77 23.70
N VAL A 192 6.19 22.47 24.72
CA VAL A 192 5.85 21.50 25.75
C VAL A 192 5.13 22.23 26.89
N LEU A 193 4.17 21.60 27.53
CA LEU A 193 3.52 22.14 28.72
C LEU A 193 4.55 22.25 29.85
N THR A 194 4.53 23.37 30.56
CA THR A 194 5.24 23.49 31.85
C THR A 194 4.55 22.63 32.91
N VAL A 195 5.23 22.38 34.01
CA VAL A 195 4.64 21.64 35.13
C VAL A 195 3.35 22.31 35.63
N SER A 196 3.37 23.63 35.78
CA SER A 196 2.20 24.39 36.24
C SER A 196 1.02 24.30 35.27
N GLU A 197 1.30 24.36 33.96
CA GLU A 197 0.27 24.20 32.94
C GLU A 197 -0.31 22.77 32.92
N ALA A 198 0.52 21.75 33.13
CA ALA A 198 0.07 20.37 33.23
C ALA A 198 -0.84 20.16 34.44
N GLU A 199 -0.48 20.76 35.59
CA GLU A 199 -1.32 20.70 36.82
C GLU A 199 -2.65 21.45 36.61
N LEU A 200 -2.62 22.64 36.02
CA LEU A 200 -3.85 23.38 35.68
C LEU A 200 -4.75 22.58 34.74
N PHE A 201 -4.18 22.02 33.69
CA PHE A 201 -4.90 21.16 32.74
C PHE A 201 -5.57 19.98 33.45
N LEU A 202 -4.83 19.28 34.31
CA LEU A 202 -5.39 18.15 35.05
C LEU A 202 -6.46 18.57 36.07
N GLY A 203 -6.32 19.77 36.65
CA GLY A 203 -7.34 20.35 37.52
C GLY A 203 -8.68 20.54 36.80
N GLU A 204 -8.64 21.18 35.63
CA GLU A 204 -9.82 21.42 34.80
C GLU A 204 -10.41 20.12 34.20
N ALA A 205 -9.55 19.13 33.93
CA ALA A 205 -9.96 17.86 33.33
C ALA A 205 -10.58 16.86 34.30
N GLN A 206 -10.68 17.16 35.62
CA GLN A 206 -11.12 16.20 36.65
C GLN A 206 -12.50 15.58 36.39
N SER A 207 -13.42 16.34 35.82
CA SER A 207 -14.76 15.86 35.44
C SER A 207 -14.81 15.06 34.16
N SER A 208 -13.71 15.05 33.38
CA SER A 208 -13.64 14.36 32.10
C SER A 208 -13.68 12.83 32.28
N PHE A 209 -14.42 12.16 31.42
CA PHE A 209 -14.37 10.70 31.28
C PHE A 209 -12.94 10.19 31.02
N TYR A 210 -12.10 10.98 30.35
CA TYR A 210 -10.73 10.64 29.97
C TYR A 210 -9.68 11.12 30.98
N TYR A 211 -10.08 11.60 32.16
CA TYR A 211 -9.16 12.12 33.18
C TYR A 211 -8.00 11.16 33.49
N ASN A 212 -8.31 9.90 33.74
CA ASN A 212 -7.30 8.90 34.07
C ASN A 212 -6.30 8.65 32.93
N LEU A 213 -6.76 8.76 31.67
CA LEU A 213 -5.92 8.67 30.49
C LEU A 213 -4.96 9.86 30.41
N PHE A 214 -5.44 11.08 30.68
CA PHE A 214 -4.61 12.28 30.71
C PHE A 214 -3.54 12.20 31.79
N VAL A 215 -3.90 11.79 33.00
CA VAL A 215 -2.93 11.57 34.08
C VAL A 215 -1.86 10.57 33.62
N LEU A 216 -2.27 9.42 33.12
CA LEU A 216 -1.31 8.40 32.67
C LEU A 216 -0.42 8.89 31.52
N ALA A 217 -0.96 9.68 30.58
CA ALA A 217 -0.19 10.27 29.50
C ALA A 217 0.92 11.19 30.01
N ILE A 218 0.60 12.08 30.93
CA ILE A 218 1.55 13.04 31.51
C ILE A 218 2.63 12.34 32.34
N GLU A 219 2.20 11.39 33.20
CA GLU A 219 3.12 10.69 34.09
C GLU A 219 4.07 9.70 33.37
N THR A 220 3.68 9.17 32.20
CA THR A 220 4.43 8.13 31.51
C THR A 220 5.08 8.56 30.20
N GLY A 221 4.62 9.65 29.61
CA GLY A 221 5.09 10.10 28.28
C GLY A 221 4.78 9.10 27.14
N MET A 222 3.82 8.18 27.33
CA MET A 222 3.46 7.19 26.34
C MET A 222 2.79 7.85 25.12
N ARG A 223 2.99 7.26 23.94
CA ARG A 223 2.24 7.66 22.74
C ARG A 223 0.78 7.27 22.89
N ILE A 224 -0.13 8.05 22.27
CA ILE A 224 -1.59 7.79 22.38
C ILE A 224 -1.95 6.35 21.98
N GLY A 225 -1.36 5.81 20.93
CA GLY A 225 -1.62 4.41 20.54
C GLY A 225 -1.12 3.39 21.56
N GLU A 226 -0.02 3.66 22.24
CA GLU A 226 0.51 2.82 23.32
C GLU A 226 -0.41 2.89 24.54
N LEU A 227 -0.87 4.11 24.91
CA LEU A 227 -1.81 4.32 26.01
C LEU A 227 -3.12 3.54 25.79
N CYS A 228 -3.72 3.68 24.60
CA CYS A 228 -4.93 2.96 24.23
C CYS A 228 -4.71 1.43 24.09
N GLY A 229 -3.45 1.01 23.87
CA GLY A 229 -3.06 -0.39 23.75
C GLY A 229 -2.69 -1.08 25.05
N VAL A 230 -2.73 -0.39 26.20
CA VAL A 230 -2.41 -0.96 27.53
C VAL A 230 -3.42 -2.02 27.90
N GLN A 231 -2.93 -3.18 28.31
CA GLN A 231 -3.75 -4.26 28.85
C GLN A 231 -3.45 -4.43 30.34
N TRP A 232 -4.43 -4.85 31.14
CA TRP A 232 -4.27 -5.04 32.58
C TRP A 232 -3.14 -6.02 32.95
N LYS A 233 -2.90 -7.03 32.11
CA LYS A 233 -1.78 -7.98 32.26
C LYS A 233 -0.39 -7.36 32.06
N ASP A 234 -0.32 -6.16 31.50
CA ASP A 234 0.94 -5.43 31.28
C ASP A 234 1.30 -4.50 32.43
N ILE A 235 0.47 -4.48 33.50
CA ILE A 235 0.69 -3.66 34.69
C ILE A 235 1.03 -4.57 35.87
N ASP A 236 2.19 -4.38 36.44
CA ASP A 236 2.61 -5.01 37.70
C ASP A 236 2.46 -3.97 38.82
N PHE A 237 1.37 -4.12 39.62
CA PHE A 237 1.05 -3.18 40.69
C PHE A 237 2.00 -3.32 41.88
N ASP A 238 2.56 -4.51 42.11
CA ASP A 238 3.49 -4.77 43.20
C ASP A 238 4.85 -4.16 42.94
N LYS A 239 5.37 -4.37 41.72
CA LYS A 239 6.62 -3.75 41.26
C LYS A 239 6.46 -2.29 40.80
N LYS A 240 5.22 -1.80 40.72
CA LYS A 240 4.89 -0.45 40.25
C LYS A 240 5.44 -0.16 38.88
N VAL A 241 5.29 -1.08 37.92
CA VAL A 241 5.78 -0.92 36.55
C VAL A 241 4.70 -1.24 35.52
N LEU A 242 4.82 -0.60 34.35
CA LEU A 242 4.02 -0.84 33.16
C LEU A 242 4.94 -1.30 32.03
N TYR A 243 4.58 -2.41 31.41
CA TYR A 243 5.29 -2.94 30.25
C TYR A 243 4.61 -2.46 28.97
N VAL A 244 5.29 -1.59 28.19
CA VAL A 244 4.78 -1.17 26.88
C VAL A 244 5.05 -2.28 25.87
N ARG A 245 4.01 -2.98 25.45
CA ARG A 245 4.10 -4.13 24.52
C ARG A 245 3.29 -3.93 23.26
N HIS A 246 2.18 -3.21 23.36
CA HIS A 246 1.18 -3.09 22.33
C HIS A 246 0.92 -1.63 21.95
N THR A 247 0.38 -1.44 20.78
CA THR A 247 -0.16 -0.17 20.32
C THR A 247 -1.50 -0.41 19.62
N LEU A 248 -2.53 0.36 19.99
CA LEU A 248 -3.80 0.38 19.29
C LEU A 248 -3.67 1.36 18.13
N CYS A 249 -3.89 0.88 16.92
CA CYS A 249 -3.97 1.69 15.71
C CYS A 249 -5.42 1.74 15.26
N TYR A 250 -5.84 2.86 14.69
CA TYR A 250 -7.11 2.96 14.00
C TYR A 250 -6.91 3.58 12.63
N PHE A 251 -7.74 3.19 11.69
CA PHE A 251 -7.78 3.73 10.34
C PHE A 251 -9.19 3.60 9.78
N GLN A 252 -9.50 4.36 8.76
CA GLN A 252 -10.79 4.31 8.10
C GLN A 252 -10.67 3.46 6.84
N LYS A 253 -11.57 2.48 6.71
CA LYS A 253 -11.71 1.65 5.51
C LYS A 253 -13.19 1.52 5.18
N ASP A 254 -13.55 1.78 3.94
CA ASP A 254 -14.94 1.71 3.45
C ASP A 254 -15.94 2.49 4.33
N GLY A 255 -15.52 3.68 4.80
CA GLY A 255 -16.32 4.55 5.67
C GLY A 255 -16.41 4.11 7.14
N LYS A 256 -15.83 2.97 7.51
CA LYS A 256 -15.82 2.43 8.89
C LYS A 256 -14.48 2.62 9.56
N TYR A 257 -14.49 2.93 10.86
CA TYR A 257 -13.27 2.91 11.68
C TYR A 257 -12.94 1.47 12.08
N ILE A 258 -11.72 1.06 11.78
CA ILE A 258 -11.17 -0.24 12.14
C ILE A 258 -10.10 -0.02 13.19
N PHE A 259 -10.17 -0.80 14.26
CA PHE A 259 -9.21 -0.78 15.37
C PHE A 259 -8.38 -2.07 15.32
N GLU A 260 -7.07 -1.93 15.30
CA GLU A 260 -6.14 -3.07 15.28
C GLU A 260 -5.11 -2.93 16.39
N MET A 261 -4.99 -3.98 17.19
CA MET A 261 -3.92 -4.09 18.17
C MET A 261 -2.68 -4.67 17.52
N HIS A 262 -1.59 -3.97 17.64
CA HIS A 262 -0.30 -4.41 17.12
C HIS A 262 0.75 -4.49 18.22
N ASP A 263 1.71 -5.40 18.05
CA ASP A 263 2.93 -5.38 18.84
C ASP A 263 3.74 -4.11 18.57
N ALA A 264 4.54 -3.69 19.54
CA ALA A 264 5.45 -2.57 19.38
C ALA A 264 6.34 -2.78 18.13
N LYS A 265 6.40 -1.77 17.26
CA LYS A 265 7.02 -1.85 15.92
C LYS A 265 8.53 -2.14 15.96
N THR A 266 9.21 -1.75 17.03
CA THR A 266 10.66 -1.86 17.17
C THR A 266 11.03 -2.41 18.55
N LYS A 267 12.24 -2.96 18.68
CA LYS A 267 12.77 -3.39 20.00
C LYS A 267 12.72 -2.25 21.03
N ASN A 268 13.06 -1.03 20.63
CA ASN A 268 12.99 0.17 21.49
C ASN A 268 11.56 0.62 21.82
N GLY A 269 10.55 0.12 21.10
CA GLY A 269 9.13 0.35 21.42
C GLY A 269 8.67 -0.49 22.61
N ARG A 270 9.34 -1.62 22.87
CA ARG A 270 9.12 -2.44 24.08
C ARG A 270 9.99 -1.90 25.20
N ARG A 271 9.37 -1.35 26.21
CA ARG A 271 10.05 -0.76 27.36
C ARG A 271 9.22 -0.93 28.62
N THR A 272 9.89 -0.85 29.75
CA THR A 272 9.28 -0.81 31.07
C THR A 272 9.27 0.63 31.57
N ILE A 273 8.16 1.08 32.08
CA ILE A 273 7.97 2.42 32.63
C ILE A 273 7.67 2.27 34.13
N PRO A 274 8.46 2.88 35.03
CA PRO A 274 8.11 2.95 36.43
C PRO A 274 6.85 3.82 36.60
N LEU A 275 5.94 3.39 37.45
CA LEU A 275 4.69 4.09 37.70
C LEU A 275 4.81 4.92 38.98
N THR A 276 4.48 6.21 38.85
CA THR A 276 4.34 7.11 40.01
C THR A 276 3.09 6.72 40.81
N THR A 277 3.01 7.17 42.07
CA THR A 277 1.81 6.99 42.91
C THR A 277 0.56 7.50 42.21
N ARG A 278 0.65 8.68 41.56
CA ARG A 278 -0.46 9.30 40.82
C ARG A 278 -0.91 8.46 39.61
N ALA A 279 0.03 7.88 38.85
CA ALA A 279 -0.28 6.96 37.75
C ALA A 279 -0.99 5.68 38.27
N LEU A 280 -0.49 5.10 39.34
CA LEU A 280 -1.12 3.92 39.97
C LEU A 280 -2.56 4.20 40.44
N GLU A 281 -2.80 5.34 41.07
CA GLU A 281 -4.15 5.76 41.47
C GLU A 281 -5.07 5.97 40.25
N ALA A 282 -4.57 6.60 39.18
CA ALA A 282 -5.34 6.76 37.95
C ALA A 282 -5.73 5.39 37.37
N LEU A 283 -4.81 4.42 37.33
CA LEU A 283 -5.09 3.05 36.88
C LEU A 283 -6.12 2.35 37.74
N LYS A 284 -6.02 2.47 39.06
CA LYS A 284 -7.03 1.91 40.01
C LYS A 284 -8.42 2.53 39.75
N ARG A 285 -8.50 3.86 39.61
CA ARG A 285 -9.76 4.56 39.25
C ARG A 285 -10.31 4.08 37.92
N GLN A 286 -9.45 3.92 36.92
CA GLN A 286 -9.84 3.42 35.60
C GLN A 286 -10.43 2.01 35.66
N ARG A 287 -9.88 1.13 36.49
CA ARG A 287 -10.41 -0.23 36.71
C ARG A 287 -11.83 -0.22 37.28
N ILE A 288 -12.08 0.65 38.26
CA ILE A 288 -13.42 0.83 38.85
C ILE A 288 -14.39 1.42 37.81
N GLN A 289 -13.94 2.43 37.04
CA GLN A 289 -14.76 3.05 35.99
C GLN A 289 -15.19 2.03 34.96
N LYS A 290 -14.25 1.18 34.50
CA LYS A 290 -14.54 0.09 33.55
C LYS A 290 -15.59 -0.87 34.11
N GLN A 291 -15.47 -1.29 35.37
CA GLN A 291 -16.44 -2.16 36.00
C GLN A 291 -17.84 -1.54 36.01
N LYS A 292 -17.95 -0.25 36.36
CA LYS A 292 -19.24 0.48 36.36
C LYS A 292 -19.89 0.52 34.97
N ILE A 293 -19.09 0.64 33.88
CA ILE A 293 -19.57 0.65 32.49
C ILE A 293 -20.13 -0.74 32.14
N LEU A 294 -19.37 -1.80 32.44
CA LEU A 294 -19.80 -3.18 32.18
C LEU A 294 -21.10 -3.53 32.92
N PHE A 295 -21.24 -3.09 34.19
CA PHE A 295 -22.48 -3.29 34.95
C PHE A 295 -23.71 -2.57 34.37
N LYS A 296 -23.49 -1.47 33.63
CA LYS A 296 -24.55 -0.75 32.92
C LYS A 296 -24.90 -1.37 31.55
N GLY A 297 -24.33 -2.51 31.19
CA GLY A 297 -24.60 -3.19 29.94
C GLY A 297 -24.04 -2.47 28.66
N ILE A 298 -23.14 -1.56 28.85
CA ILE A 298 -22.43 -0.92 27.74
C ILE A 298 -21.20 -1.78 27.42
N GLU A 299 -21.26 -2.54 26.32
CA GLU A 299 -20.09 -3.23 25.82
C GLU A 299 -19.02 -2.20 25.39
N THR A 300 -17.79 -2.34 25.88
CA THR A 300 -16.64 -1.45 25.59
C THR A 300 -15.61 -2.14 24.70
#